data_2d41cc23dc7596a127176729469c88af
#
_entry.id   2d41cc23dc7596a127176729469c88af
#
_cell.length_a   1.000
_cell.length_b   1.000
_cell.length_c   1.000
_cell.angle_alpha   90.00
_cell.angle_beta   90.00
_cell.angle_gamma   90.00
#
_symmetry.space_group_name_H-M   'P 1'
#
loop_
_entity.id
_entity.type
_entity.pdbx_description
1 polymer ?
#
loop_
_entity_poly.entity_id
_entity_poly.type
_entity_poly.pdbx_seq_one_letter_code
_entity_poly.pdbx_strand_id
1 'polypeptide(L)'
;ATQASMAAQLGVAIGTVNWNLKRLVEKGYVKVRRANRRKLLYIITPEGLALRARLTLDYINTSFHLYRLVRERMRDAIDQVRAHGYQQVRLEGSGDVAEVCQLTCLEQGITVVETPEAPLLLVNGMKVFVVMPDGGSKPDTTDTKGEDGYE
;
A
#
# COMPACT_ATOMS: atom_id res chain seq x y z
N ALA A 1 -27.74 -1.94 -9.77
CA ALA A 1 -27.46 -2.15 -8.33
C ALA A 1 -28.38 -1.28 -7.49
N THR A 2 -28.80 -1.76 -6.33
CA THR A 2 -29.57 -1.02 -5.31
C THR A 2 -28.60 -0.49 -4.25
N GLN A 3 -29.03 0.53 -3.47
CA GLN A 3 -28.23 1.01 -2.34
C GLN A 3 -27.92 -0.10 -1.32
N ALA A 4 -28.91 -0.98 -1.06
CA ALA A 4 -28.72 -2.10 -0.14
C ALA A 4 -27.69 -3.12 -0.65
N SER A 5 -27.72 -3.47 -1.95
CA SER A 5 -26.73 -4.37 -2.53
C SER A 5 -25.31 -3.78 -2.55
N MET A 6 -25.20 -2.48 -2.83
CA MET A 6 -23.91 -1.77 -2.75
C MET A 6 -23.37 -1.70 -1.32
N ALA A 7 -24.23 -1.42 -0.34
CA ALA A 7 -23.84 -1.38 1.07
C ALA A 7 -23.31 -2.74 1.56
N ALA A 8 -23.99 -3.83 1.17
CA ALA A 8 -23.56 -5.19 1.50
C ALA A 8 -22.20 -5.55 0.86
N GLN A 9 -21.98 -5.18 -0.41
CA GLN A 9 -20.72 -5.43 -1.12
C GLN A 9 -19.54 -4.63 -0.54
N LEU A 10 -19.79 -3.41 -0.08
CA LEU A 10 -18.78 -2.53 0.47
C LEU A 10 -18.59 -2.70 1.99
N GLY A 11 -19.45 -3.47 2.67
CA GLY A 11 -19.40 -3.63 4.11
C GLY A 11 -19.67 -2.34 4.90
N VAL A 12 -20.49 -1.43 4.35
CA VAL A 12 -20.81 -0.12 4.94
C VAL A 12 -22.31 0.03 5.18
N ALA A 13 -22.70 0.99 6.01
CA ALA A 13 -24.12 1.29 6.25
C ALA A 13 -24.80 1.87 5.00
N ILE A 14 -26.09 1.56 4.81
CA ILE A 14 -26.89 2.05 3.69
C ILE A 14 -26.91 3.59 3.65
N GLY A 15 -26.95 4.26 4.81
CA GLY A 15 -26.89 5.72 4.91
C GLY A 15 -25.61 6.30 4.32
N THR A 16 -24.47 5.63 4.51
CA THR A 16 -23.17 6.02 3.91
C THR A 16 -23.22 5.92 2.39
N VAL A 17 -23.79 4.85 1.84
CA VAL A 17 -23.95 4.69 0.38
C VAL A 17 -24.85 5.80 -0.17
N ASN A 18 -25.99 6.08 0.47
CA ASN A 18 -26.90 7.13 0.06
C ASN A 18 -26.23 8.50 0.02
N TRP A 19 -25.48 8.87 1.07
CA TRP A 19 -24.77 10.13 1.14
C TRP A 19 -23.71 10.28 0.03
N ASN A 20 -22.92 9.23 -0.19
CA ASN A 20 -21.91 9.23 -1.25
C ASN A 20 -22.55 9.32 -2.65
N LEU A 21 -23.63 8.57 -2.89
CA LEU A 21 -24.36 8.62 -4.17
C LEU A 21 -24.92 10.01 -4.46
N LYS A 22 -25.51 10.69 -3.46
CA LYS A 22 -25.97 12.07 -3.61
C LYS A 22 -24.87 13.00 -4.05
N ARG A 23 -23.68 12.92 -3.42
CA ARG A 23 -22.52 13.72 -3.82
C ARG A 23 -22.04 13.43 -5.23
N LEU A 24 -22.03 12.16 -5.64
CA LEU A 24 -21.63 11.76 -7.00
C LEU A 24 -22.63 12.26 -8.05
N VAL A 25 -23.92 12.27 -7.72
CA VAL A 25 -24.97 12.85 -8.59
C VAL A 25 -24.82 14.36 -8.70
N GLU A 26 -24.62 15.07 -7.60
CA GLU A 26 -24.40 16.52 -7.57
C GLU A 26 -23.18 16.93 -8.40
N LYS A 27 -22.10 16.12 -8.37
CA LYS A 27 -20.88 16.35 -9.16
C LYS A 27 -20.98 15.89 -10.62
N GLY A 28 -22.11 15.30 -11.02
CA GLY A 28 -22.32 14.85 -12.40
C GLY A 28 -21.63 13.52 -12.77
N TYR A 29 -21.08 12.78 -11.80
CA TYR A 29 -20.42 11.50 -12.07
C TYR A 29 -21.38 10.33 -12.15
N VAL A 30 -22.57 10.46 -11.56
CA VAL A 30 -23.63 9.46 -11.54
C VAL A 30 -24.94 10.14 -11.94
N LYS A 31 -25.73 9.46 -12.76
CA LYS A 31 -27.08 9.87 -13.16
C LYS A 31 -28.10 8.93 -12.52
N VAL A 32 -29.18 9.50 -11.98
CA VAL A 32 -30.30 8.73 -11.44
C VAL A 32 -31.39 8.62 -12.50
N ARG A 33 -31.84 7.40 -12.76
CA ARG A 33 -33.00 7.12 -13.62
C ARG A 33 -34.04 6.36 -12.83
N ARG A 34 -35.29 6.76 -12.91
CA ARG A 34 -36.40 6.01 -12.30
C ARG A 34 -36.81 4.87 -13.24
N ALA A 35 -36.61 3.63 -12.81
CA ALA A 35 -37.04 2.45 -13.56
C ALA A 35 -38.52 2.14 -13.35
N ASN A 36 -39.01 2.24 -12.09
CA ASN A 36 -40.40 2.03 -11.66
C ASN A 36 -40.73 2.95 -10.48
N ARG A 37 -42.02 2.99 -10.04
CA ARG A 37 -42.45 3.83 -8.91
C ARG A 37 -41.58 3.72 -7.64
N ARG A 38 -40.91 2.57 -7.42
CA ARG A 38 -40.12 2.28 -6.22
C ARG A 38 -38.63 1.95 -6.49
N LYS A 39 -38.18 1.95 -7.76
CA LYS A 39 -36.82 1.54 -8.12
C LYS A 39 -36.05 2.65 -8.81
N LEU A 40 -34.97 3.11 -8.17
CA LEU A 40 -34.00 4.02 -8.75
C LEU A 40 -32.82 3.22 -9.31
N LEU A 41 -32.39 3.57 -10.51
CA LEU A 41 -31.18 3.07 -11.14
C LEU A 41 -30.12 4.16 -11.13
N TYR A 42 -28.92 3.81 -10.70
CA TYR A 42 -27.74 4.67 -10.73
C TYR A 42 -26.87 4.25 -11.91
N ILE A 43 -26.58 5.21 -12.78
CA ILE A 43 -25.84 5.00 -14.03
C ILE A 43 -24.61 5.91 -13.99
N ILE A 44 -23.44 5.33 -14.26
CA ILE A 44 -22.20 6.11 -14.37
C ILE A 44 -22.28 6.97 -15.66
N THR A 45 -22.00 8.26 -15.52
CA THR A 45 -21.88 9.17 -16.65
C THR A 45 -20.52 9.03 -17.35
N PRO A 46 -20.33 9.56 -18.58
CA PRO A 46 -19.00 9.63 -19.20
C PRO A 46 -17.95 10.32 -18.32
N GLU A 47 -18.33 11.39 -17.61
CA GLU A 47 -17.48 12.10 -16.66
C GLU A 47 -17.13 11.22 -15.45
N GLY A 48 -18.09 10.44 -14.96
CA GLY A 48 -17.87 9.45 -13.88
C GLY A 48 -16.93 8.33 -14.31
N LEU A 49 -17.04 7.87 -15.55
CA LEU A 49 -16.15 6.86 -16.12
C LEU A 49 -14.71 7.40 -16.26
N ALA A 50 -14.57 8.65 -16.72
CA ALA A 50 -13.26 9.31 -16.81
C ALA A 50 -12.61 9.50 -15.43
N LEU A 51 -13.39 9.88 -14.41
CA LEU A 51 -12.92 9.96 -13.02
C LEU A 51 -12.43 8.61 -12.53
N ARG A 52 -13.19 7.53 -12.76
CA ARG A 52 -12.81 6.17 -12.37
C ARG A 52 -11.49 5.75 -13.01
N ALA A 53 -11.32 6.00 -14.31
CA ALA A 53 -10.08 5.69 -15.03
C ALA A 53 -8.88 6.45 -14.43
N ARG A 54 -9.03 7.74 -14.13
CA ARG A 54 -7.99 8.56 -13.49
C ARG A 54 -7.61 8.03 -12.11
N LEU A 55 -8.59 7.74 -11.25
CA LEU A 55 -8.34 7.19 -9.91
C LEU A 55 -7.65 5.81 -9.97
N THR A 56 -7.98 5.00 -10.95
CA THR A 56 -7.32 3.70 -11.16
C THR A 56 -5.86 3.89 -11.55
N LEU A 57 -5.56 4.82 -12.47
CA LEU A 57 -4.19 5.14 -12.87
C LEU A 57 -3.38 5.73 -11.72
N ASP A 58 -3.97 6.61 -10.91
CA ASP A 58 -3.33 7.19 -9.73
C ASP A 58 -3.00 6.11 -8.70
N TYR A 59 -3.92 5.16 -8.48
CA TYR A 59 -3.68 4.01 -7.60
C TYR A 59 -2.52 3.14 -8.11
N ILE A 60 -2.48 2.81 -9.39
CA ILE A 60 -1.41 2.02 -10.01
C ILE A 60 -0.06 2.75 -9.86
N ASN A 61 0.00 4.04 -10.17
CA ASN A 61 1.21 4.84 -10.08
C ASN A 61 1.72 4.91 -8.63
N THR A 62 0.81 5.11 -7.66
CA THR A 62 1.14 5.12 -6.23
C THR A 62 1.68 3.76 -5.79
N SER A 63 1.06 2.66 -6.22
CA SER A 63 1.49 1.29 -5.89
C SER A 63 2.88 1.00 -6.44
N PHE A 64 3.19 1.41 -7.67
CA PHE A 64 4.54 1.27 -8.23
C PHE A 64 5.57 2.13 -7.50
N HIS A 65 5.21 3.33 -7.08
CA HIS A 65 6.10 4.18 -6.29
C HIS A 65 6.45 3.53 -4.95
N LEU A 66 5.45 3.03 -4.23
CA LEU A 66 5.64 2.31 -2.96
C LEU A 66 6.51 1.06 -3.13
N TYR A 67 6.27 0.29 -4.18
CA TYR A 67 7.08 -0.88 -4.50
C TYR A 67 8.56 -0.52 -4.70
N ARG A 68 8.85 0.51 -5.49
CA ARG A 68 10.23 0.98 -5.73
C ARG A 68 10.89 1.44 -4.44
N LEU A 69 10.18 2.19 -3.60
CA LEU A 69 10.67 2.69 -2.33
C LEU A 69 11.03 1.57 -1.36
N VAL A 70 10.15 0.58 -1.21
CA VAL A 70 10.41 -0.58 -0.34
C VAL A 70 11.61 -1.37 -0.85
N ARG A 71 11.67 -1.61 -2.16
CA ARG A 71 12.78 -2.34 -2.80
C ARG A 71 14.12 -1.62 -2.62
N GLU A 72 14.16 -0.30 -2.74
CA GLU A 72 15.36 0.52 -2.50
C GLU A 72 15.81 0.40 -1.05
N ARG A 73 14.92 0.60 -0.09
CA ARG A 73 15.21 0.44 1.34
C ARG A 73 15.72 -0.96 1.69
N MET A 74 15.17 -1.97 1.04
CA MET A 74 15.60 -3.35 1.23
C MET A 74 17.00 -3.59 0.67
N ARG A 75 17.35 -2.99 -0.47
CA ARG A 75 18.70 -3.05 -1.04
C ARG A 75 19.72 -2.41 -0.09
N ASP A 76 19.42 -1.23 0.43
CA ASP A 76 20.28 -0.54 1.40
C ASP A 76 20.49 -1.39 2.66
N ALA A 77 19.45 -2.03 3.16
CA ALA A 77 19.53 -2.94 4.30
C ALA A 77 20.41 -4.17 3.99
N ILE A 78 20.27 -4.75 2.81
CA ILE A 78 21.09 -5.88 2.35
C ILE A 78 22.54 -5.47 2.20
N ASP A 79 22.83 -4.28 1.69
CA ASP A 79 24.19 -3.78 1.55
C ASP A 79 24.85 -3.56 2.92
N GLN A 80 24.11 -3.09 3.92
CA GLN A 80 24.59 -3.03 5.31
C GLN A 80 24.92 -4.42 5.87
N VAL A 81 24.06 -5.39 5.66
CA VAL A 81 24.27 -6.78 6.08
C VAL A 81 25.52 -7.37 5.44
N ARG A 82 25.71 -7.15 4.13
CA ARG A 82 26.89 -7.62 3.39
C ARG A 82 28.17 -6.95 3.85
N ALA A 83 28.14 -5.66 4.19
CA ALA A 83 29.28 -4.93 4.72
C ALA A 83 29.80 -5.52 6.04
N HIS A 84 28.93 -6.19 6.80
CA HIS A 84 29.29 -6.93 8.02
C HIS A 84 29.63 -8.42 7.75
N GLY A 85 29.72 -8.84 6.50
CA GLY A 85 30.16 -10.18 6.11
C GLY A 85 29.06 -11.24 6.10
N TYR A 86 27.79 -10.88 6.27
CA TYR A 86 26.68 -11.82 6.25
C TYR A 86 26.12 -12.05 4.85
N GLN A 87 25.73 -13.29 4.56
CA GLN A 87 25.05 -13.70 3.32
C GLN A 87 23.65 -14.26 3.58
N GLN A 88 23.24 -14.26 4.83
CA GLN A 88 21.97 -14.75 5.31
C GLN A 88 21.33 -13.73 6.22
N VAL A 89 19.99 -13.66 6.20
CA VAL A 89 19.20 -12.76 7.04
C VAL A 89 17.97 -13.48 7.58
N ARG A 90 17.47 -13.03 8.71
CA ARG A 90 16.09 -13.29 9.12
C ARG A 90 15.21 -12.16 8.60
N LEU A 91 13.99 -12.48 8.24
CA LEU A 91 13.03 -11.49 7.80
C LEU A 91 11.79 -11.60 8.71
N GLU A 92 11.45 -10.51 9.38
CA GLU A 92 10.26 -10.41 10.21
C GLU A 92 9.36 -9.29 9.71
N GLY A 93 8.11 -9.63 9.47
CA GLY A 93 7.08 -8.74 8.96
C GLY A 93 5.96 -9.53 8.31
N SER A 94 4.88 -8.83 7.95
CA SER A 94 3.71 -9.45 7.32
C SER A 94 3.13 -8.54 6.23
N GLY A 95 2.29 -9.14 5.36
CA GLY A 95 1.61 -8.45 4.28
C GLY A 95 2.46 -8.20 3.04
N ASP A 96 1.93 -7.42 2.12
CA ASP A 96 2.49 -7.19 0.78
C ASP A 96 3.92 -6.62 0.82
N VAL A 97 4.21 -5.76 1.80
CA VAL A 97 5.55 -5.16 1.95
C VAL A 97 6.57 -6.22 2.32
N ALA A 98 6.24 -7.14 3.22
CA ALA A 98 7.13 -8.24 3.60
C ALA A 98 7.38 -9.19 2.41
N GLU A 99 6.37 -9.44 1.56
CA GLU A 99 6.54 -10.22 0.33
C GLU A 99 7.49 -9.53 -0.65
N VAL A 100 7.40 -8.22 -0.83
CA VAL A 100 8.35 -7.45 -1.64
C VAL A 100 9.76 -7.55 -1.07
N CYS A 101 9.92 -7.50 0.24
CA CYS A 101 11.20 -7.66 0.91
C CYS A 101 11.80 -9.05 0.66
N GLN A 102 10.99 -10.11 0.77
CA GLN A 102 11.40 -11.48 0.49
C GLN A 102 11.83 -11.67 -0.96
N LEU A 103 11.07 -11.15 -1.92
CA LEU A 103 11.42 -11.19 -3.33
C LEU A 103 12.71 -10.41 -3.61
N THR A 104 12.93 -9.30 -2.94
CA THR A 104 14.17 -8.52 -3.08
C THR A 104 15.38 -9.28 -2.52
N CYS A 105 15.23 -9.99 -1.40
CA CYS A 105 16.27 -10.88 -0.90
C CYS A 105 16.65 -11.93 -1.94
N LEU A 106 15.65 -12.60 -2.50
CA LEU A 106 15.85 -13.60 -3.54
C LEU A 106 16.57 -13.02 -4.76
N GLU A 107 16.12 -11.87 -5.26
CA GLU A 107 16.73 -11.16 -6.39
C GLU A 107 18.18 -10.78 -6.13
N GLN A 108 18.50 -10.36 -4.91
CA GLN A 108 19.84 -9.96 -4.51
C GLN A 108 20.73 -11.15 -4.09
N GLY A 109 20.22 -12.38 -4.11
CA GLY A 109 20.99 -13.57 -3.72
C GLY A 109 21.30 -13.67 -2.22
N ILE A 110 20.46 -13.06 -1.37
CA ILE A 110 20.50 -13.20 0.08
C ILE A 110 19.54 -14.33 0.47
N THR A 111 20.03 -15.25 1.30
CA THR A 111 19.21 -16.36 1.80
C THR A 111 18.46 -15.94 3.07
N VAL A 112 17.15 -16.13 3.06
CA VAL A 112 16.32 -15.93 4.26
C VAL A 112 16.33 -17.21 5.10
N VAL A 113 16.73 -17.09 6.37
CA VAL A 113 16.86 -18.18 7.34
C VAL A 113 16.17 -17.82 8.64
N GLU A 114 16.02 -18.80 9.52
CA GLU A 114 15.42 -18.61 10.85
C GLU A 114 16.43 -18.69 12.00
N THR A 115 17.71 -18.82 11.68
CA THR A 115 18.80 -18.97 12.66
C THR A 115 19.03 -17.67 13.44
N PRO A 116 19.08 -17.70 14.79
CA PRO A 116 19.24 -16.51 15.63
C PRO A 116 20.53 -15.72 15.36
N GLU A 117 21.55 -16.37 14.83
CA GLU A 117 22.86 -15.79 14.53
C GLU A 117 22.85 -14.91 13.26
N ALA A 118 21.80 -15.00 12.44
CA ALA A 118 21.67 -14.17 11.27
C ALA A 118 21.10 -12.79 11.63
N PRO A 119 21.56 -11.71 10.97
CA PRO A 119 20.96 -10.38 11.11
C PRO A 119 19.46 -10.40 10.84
N LEU A 120 18.70 -9.64 11.62
CA LEU A 120 17.26 -9.51 11.44
C LEU A 120 16.93 -8.28 10.60
N LEU A 121 16.16 -8.47 9.55
CA LEU A 121 15.49 -7.41 8.79
C LEU A 121 14.05 -7.31 9.29
N LEU A 122 13.77 -6.28 10.08
CA LEU A 122 12.44 -6.03 10.63
C LEU A 122 11.68 -5.07 9.72
N VAL A 123 10.57 -5.54 9.17
CA VAL A 123 9.67 -4.75 8.31
C VAL A 123 8.53 -4.19 9.16
N ASN A 124 8.47 -2.88 9.25
CA ASN A 124 7.40 -2.17 9.94
C ASN A 124 6.80 -1.08 9.03
N GLY A 125 5.57 -1.28 8.58
CA GLY A 125 4.98 -0.47 7.53
C GLY A 125 5.81 -0.56 6.26
N MET A 126 6.31 0.56 5.76
CA MET A 126 7.21 0.61 4.60
C MET A 126 8.71 0.76 5.00
N LYS A 127 9.02 0.74 6.29
CA LYS A 127 10.39 0.86 6.79
C LYS A 127 11.01 -0.52 7.00
N VAL A 128 12.30 -0.60 6.73
CA VAL A 128 13.12 -1.80 6.97
C VAL A 128 14.22 -1.42 7.95
N PHE A 129 14.30 -2.15 9.06
CA PHE A 129 15.31 -1.96 10.09
C PHE A 129 16.27 -3.14 10.10
N VAL A 130 17.55 -2.86 10.23
CA VAL A 130 18.59 -3.89 10.36
C VAL A 130 18.96 -4.04 11.82
N VAL A 131 18.85 -5.26 12.35
CA VAL A 131 19.28 -5.62 13.72
C VAL A 131 20.35 -6.66 13.64
N MET A 132 21.57 -6.30 14.05
CA MET A 132 22.70 -7.23 14.07
C MET A 132 22.64 -8.16 15.27
N PRO A 133 23.08 -9.45 15.15
CA PRO A 133 23.00 -10.42 16.23
C PRO A 133 23.87 -10.07 17.46
N ASP A 134 24.93 -9.29 17.27
CA ASP A 134 25.89 -8.95 18.34
C ASP A 134 25.55 -7.67 19.14
N GLY A 135 24.30 -7.21 19.10
CA GLY A 135 23.82 -6.09 19.91
C GLY A 135 24.47 -4.73 19.62
N GLY A 136 25.22 -4.62 18.55
CA GLY A 136 25.88 -3.38 18.09
C GLY A 136 25.13 -2.69 16.97
N SER A 137 24.14 -1.89 17.29
CA SER A 137 23.80 -0.57 16.76
C SER A 137 22.33 -0.27 16.95
N LYS A 138 22.05 0.83 17.64
CA LYS A 138 20.76 1.51 17.60
C LYS A 138 20.37 1.77 16.14
N PRO A 139 19.07 1.69 15.80
CA PRO A 139 18.62 2.12 14.47
C PRO A 139 18.97 3.59 14.30
N ASP A 140 19.85 3.86 13.34
CA ASP A 140 20.13 5.22 12.89
C ASP A 140 18.87 5.73 12.21
N THR A 141 18.08 6.48 12.95
CA THR A 141 16.97 7.27 12.44
C THR A 141 17.58 8.45 11.70
N THR A 142 17.99 8.26 10.48
CA THR A 142 18.14 9.37 9.55
C THR A 142 16.73 9.84 9.18
N ASP A 143 16.18 10.67 10.07
CA ASP A 143 15.11 11.60 9.74
C ASP A 143 15.64 12.54 8.65
N THR A 144 15.42 12.18 7.42
CA THR A 144 15.49 13.18 6.36
C THR A 144 14.22 14.00 6.48
N LYS A 145 14.37 15.13 7.17
CA LYS A 145 13.46 16.26 7.15
C LYS A 145 13.14 16.59 5.68
N GLY A 146 12.01 16.12 5.20
CA GLY A 146 11.35 16.66 4.04
C GLY A 146 10.46 17.79 4.52
N GLU A 147 10.99 19.00 4.55
CA GLU A 147 10.20 20.22 4.54
C GLU A 147 9.52 20.30 3.18
N ASP A 148 8.26 19.96 3.11
CA ASP A 148 7.40 20.38 2.01
C ASP A 148 6.37 21.36 2.55
N GLY A 149 6.71 22.63 2.37
CA GLY A 149 5.76 23.71 2.43
C GLY A 149 4.80 23.61 1.24
N TYR A 150 3.54 23.59 1.53
CA TYR A 150 2.50 24.00 0.61
C TYR A 150 1.86 25.27 1.16
N GLU A 151 2.22 26.39 0.53
CA GLU A 151 1.36 27.55 0.42
C GLU A 151 0.39 27.38 -0.75
#